data_e5af2dcce622e0332eb5d7ca5f03be61
#
_entry.id   e5af2dcce622e0332eb5d7ca5f03be61
#
_cell.length_a   1.000
_cell.length_b   1.000
_cell.length_c   1.000
_cell.angle_alpha   90.00
_cell.angle_beta   90.00
_cell.angle_gamma   90.00
#
_symmetry.space_group_name_H-M   'P 1'
#
loop_
_entity.id
_entity.type
_entity.pdbx_description
1 polymer ?
#
loop_
_entity_poly.entity_id
_entity_poly.type
_entity_poly.pdbx_seq_one_letter_code
_entity_poly.pdbx_strand_id
1 'polypeptide(L)'
;MITQLTAEEIMNLPKDKTFWYSCISFREKTFRCSSILKPVKIILRIETSNNDCYKTILYLRRVSDNSVIGSFQGYKERKDSECKFFVRIFDTEEECKEYYNAQIHNTVDRLQHFYEEKLKYIKSKLI
;
A
#
# COMPACT_ATOMS: atom_id res chain seq x y z
N MET A 1 -2.87 -7.79 -9.28
CA MET A 1 -4.34 -7.68 -9.28
C MET A 1 -4.76 -6.76 -8.17
N ILE A 2 -5.65 -5.81 -8.44
CA ILE A 2 -6.25 -4.98 -7.40
C ILE A 2 -7.41 -5.77 -6.81
N THR A 3 -7.29 -6.15 -5.56
CA THR A 3 -8.34 -6.88 -4.88
C THR A 3 -9.11 -5.91 -3.98
N GLN A 4 -10.40 -5.80 -4.24
CA GLN A 4 -11.31 -5.06 -3.37
C GLN A 4 -11.98 -6.07 -2.47
N LEU A 5 -11.65 -6.02 -1.20
CA LEU A 5 -12.26 -6.90 -0.22
C LEU A 5 -13.09 -6.08 0.75
N THR A 6 -14.33 -6.51 0.97
CA THR A 6 -15.15 -5.97 2.05
C THR A 6 -14.72 -6.56 3.38
N ALA A 7 -15.13 -5.94 4.48
CA ALA A 7 -14.86 -6.47 5.81
C ALA A 7 -15.40 -7.90 5.97
N GLU A 8 -16.59 -8.15 5.45
CA GLU A 8 -17.21 -9.48 5.52
C GLU A 8 -16.42 -10.52 4.73
N GLU A 9 -15.96 -10.17 3.54
CA GLU A 9 -15.12 -11.05 2.73
C GLU A 9 -13.83 -11.41 3.45
N ILE A 10 -13.19 -10.42 4.11
CA ILE A 10 -11.96 -10.67 4.87
C ILE A 10 -12.24 -11.57 6.07
N MET A 11 -13.34 -11.34 6.80
CA MET A 11 -13.70 -12.18 7.94
C MET A 11 -14.03 -13.62 7.55
N ASN A 12 -14.50 -13.82 6.32
CA ASN A 12 -14.81 -15.15 5.80
C ASN A 12 -13.64 -15.84 5.10
N LEU A 13 -12.49 -15.20 5.01
CA LEU A 13 -11.29 -15.85 4.49
C LEU A 13 -10.84 -17.00 5.41
N PRO A 14 -10.28 -18.07 4.85
CA PRO A 14 -9.64 -19.09 5.68
C PRO A 14 -8.58 -18.48 6.58
N LYS A 15 -8.44 -18.99 7.80
CA LYS A 15 -7.52 -18.44 8.83
C LYS A 15 -6.06 -18.43 8.38
N ASP A 16 -5.69 -19.33 7.50
CA ASP A 16 -4.33 -19.50 6.99
C ASP A 16 -4.13 -18.91 5.60
N LYS A 17 -5.15 -18.22 5.06
CA LYS A 17 -5.03 -17.57 3.74
C LYS A 17 -4.00 -16.46 3.82
N THR A 18 -3.00 -16.55 2.96
CA THR A 18 -1.93 -15.57 2.84
C THR A 18 -1.97 -14.89 1.49
N PHE A 19 -1.41 -13.69 1.44
CA PHE A 19 -1.28 -12.91 0.23
C PHE A 19 0.14 -12.35 0.12
N TRP A 20 0.48 -11.82 -1.02
CA TRP A 20 1.72 -11.07 -1.22
C TRP A 20 1.40 -9.60 -1.34
N TYR A 21 2.23 -8.78 -0.73
CA TYR A 21 2.05 -7.34 -0.64
C TYR A 21 3.37 -6.63 -0.79
N SER A 22 3.35 -5.51 -1.49
CA SER A 22 4.49 -4.60 -1.58
C SER A 22 3.97 -3.17 -1.52
N CYS A 23 4.83 -2.24 -1.15
CA CYS A 23 4.45 -0.84 -1.04
C CYS A 23 5.62 0.06 -1.43
N ILE A 24 5.30 1.09 -2.20
CA ILE A 24 6.23 2.17 -2.49
C ILE A 24 5.47 3.46 -2.23
N SER A 25 5.95 4.23 -1.28
CA SER A 25 5.41 5.54 -0.98
C SER A 25 6.48 6.59 -1.26
N PHE A 26 6.23 7.41 -2.26
CA PHE A 26 7.16 8.45 -2.67
C PHE A 26 6.43 9.79 -2.76
N ARG A 27 7.01 10.83 -2.16
CA ARG A 27 6.49 12.20 -2.22
C ARG A 27 7.37 13.04 -3.14
N GLU A 28 6.87 13.35 -4.32
CA GLU A 28 7.60 14.13 -5.33
C GLU A 28 7.99 15.53 -4.84
N LYS A 29 7.11 16.19 -4.08
CA LYS A 29 7.35 17.56 -3.59
C LYS A 29 8.51 17.69 -2.63
N THR A 30 8.82 16.64 -1.88
CA THR A 30 9.86 16.67 -0.83
C THR A 30 11.04 15.76 -1.14
N PHE A 31 11.01 15.03 -2.25
CA PHE A 31 12.00 14.01 -2.60
C PHE A 31 12.19 12.96 -1.53
N ARG A 32 11.16 12.71 -0.73
CA ARG A 32 11.23 11.69 0.30
C ARG A 32 10.56 10.41 -0.17
N CYS A 33 11.34 9.35 -0.17
CA CYS A 33 10.80 8.00 -0.18
C CYS A 33 10.41 7.68 1.26
N SER A 34 9.12 7.74 1.59
CA SER A 34 8.66 7.52 2.95
C SER A 34 8.72 6.05 3.34
N SER A 35 8.51 5.15 2.39
CA SER A 35 8.67 3.72 2.64
C SER A 35 8.81 2.95 1.33
N ILE A 36 9.69 1.98 1.33
CA ILE A 36 9.78 0.97 0.28
C ILE A 36 9.73 -0.38 0.97
N LEU A 37 8.71 -1.17 0.63
CA LEU A 37 8.56 -2.51 1.14
C LEU A 37 8.59 -3.48 -0.03
N LYS A 38 9.63 -4.30 -0.10
CA LYS A 38 9.74 -5.39 -1.08
C LYS A 38 8.61 -6.41 -0.87
N PRO A 39 8.27 -7.22 -1.87
CA PRO A 39 7.24 -8.23 -1.72
C PRO A 39 7.40 -9.06 -0.45
N VAL A 40 6.35 -9.12 0.32
CA VAL A 40 6.31 -9.82 1.61
C VAL A 40 4.99 -10.57 1.72
N LYS A 41 5.05 -11.74 2.35
CA LYS A 41 3.85 -12.54 2.60
C LYS A 41 3.13 -11.99 3.81
N ILE A 42 1.83 -11.74 3.66
CA ILE A 42 0.98 -11.15 4.69
C ILE A 42 -0.28 -11.97 4.93
N ILE A 43 -0.89 -11.69 6.06
CA ILE A 43 -2.21 -12.16 6.41
C ILE A 43 -3.06 -10.95 6.77
N LEU A 44 -4.35 -10.99 6.40
CA LEU A 44 -5.30 -9.93 6.69
C LEU A 44 -6.10 -10.29 7.94
N ARG A 45 -6.22 -9.34 8.88
CA ARG A 45 -7.00 -9.53 10.10
C ARG A 45 -7.84 -8.29 10.39
N ILE A 46 -9.09 -8.50 10.75
CA ILE A 46 -9.96 -7.44 11.26
C ILE A 46 -10.10 -7.66 12.76
N GLU A 47 -9.74 -6.64 13.53
CA GLU A 47 -9.82 -6.68 14.99
C GLU A 47 -10.73 -5.57 15.49
N THR A 48 -11.38 -5.82 16.62
CA THR A 48 -12.21 -4.84 17.30
C THR A 48 -11.33 -3.94 18.16
N SER A 49 -11.57 -2.64 18.08
CA SER A 49 -10.86 -1.65 18.89
C SER A 49 -11.83 -1.02 19.90
N ASN A 50 -11.31 -0.62 21.06
CA ASN A 50 -12.04 0.15 22.07
C ASN A 50 -12.03 1.66 21.77
N ASN A 51 -11.57 2.05 20.60
CA ASN A 51 -11.54 3.45 20.21
C ASN A 51 -12.95 3.97 19.94
N ASP A 52 -13.30 5.13 20.50
CA ASP A 52 -14.64 5.74 20.37
C ASP A 52 -15.00 6.13 18.94
N CYS A 53 -14.02 6.40 18.09
CA CYS A 53 -14.25 6.83 16.71
C CYS A 53 -14.42 5.67 15.73
N TYR A 54 -13.67 4.58 15.91
CA TYR A 54 -13.66 3.45 14.99
C TYR A 54 -13.55 2.14 15.76
N LYS A 55 -14.55 1.28 15.57
CA LYS A 55 -14.64 0.01 16.30
C LYS A 55 -13.85 -1.12 15.67
N THR A 56 -13.58 -1.05 14.36
CA THR A 56 -12.87 -2.10 13.65
C THR A 56 -11.61 -1.57 12.98
N ILE A 57 -10.55 -2.37 13.00
CA ILE A 57 -9.27 -2.06 12.38
C ILE A 57 -8.88 -3.24 11.51
N LEU A 58 -8.58 -2.96 10.24
CA LEU A 58 -7.97 -3.95 9.37
C LEU A 58 -6.45 -3.86 9.53
N TYR A 59 -5.84 -5.00 9.88
CA TYR A 59 -4.39 -5.12 9.99
C TYR A 59 -3.82 -5.96 8.86
N LEU A 60 -2.72 -5.47 8.28
CA LEU A 60 -1.86 -6.25 7.41
C LEU A 60 -0.68 -6.73 8.25
N ARG A 61 -0.63 -8.01 8.54
CA ARG A 61 0.42 -8.60 9.38
C ARG A 61 1.37 -9.44 8.55
N ARG A 62 2.66 -9.27 8.80
CA ARG A 62 3.69 -10.10 8.18
C ARG A 62 3.61 -11.52 8.73
N VAL A 63 3.62 -12.51 7.85
CA VAL A 63 3.52 -13.91 8.26
C VAL A 63 4.72 -14.35 9.09
N SER A 64 5.93 -13.87 8.76
CA SER A 64 7.16 -14.35 9.39
C SER A 64 7.28 -14.01 10.87
N ASP A 65 6.83 -12.83 11.30
CA ASP A 65 7.00 -12.34 12.67
C ASP A 65 5.74 -11.74 13.29
N ASN A 66 4.61 -11.82 12.57
CA ASN A 66 3.33 -11.26 12.99
C ASN A 66 3.33 -9.73 13.22
N SER A 67 4.33 -9.03 12.72
CA SER A 67 4.40 -7.58 12.83
C SER A 67 3.36 -6.88 11.96
N VAL A 68 2.84 -5.75 12.43
CA VAL A 68 1.90 -4.94 11.67
C VAL A 68 2.66 -4.08 10.67
N ILE A 69 2.38 -4.26 9.38
CA ILE A 69 2.96 -3.45 8.32
C ILE A 69 2.01 -2.40 7.77
N GLY A 70 0.75 -2.50 8.11
CA GLY A 70 -0.26 -1.50 7.75
C GLY A 70 -1.52 -1.70 8.57
N SER A 71 -2.24 -0.60 8.80
CA SER A 71 -3.52 -0.64 9.52
C SER A 71 -4.48 0.40 8.95
N PHE A 72 -5.78 0.07 8.97
CA PHE A 72 -6.83 0.93 8.44
C PHE A 72 -8.00 0.93 9.39
N GLN A 73 -8.26 2.09 9.99
CA GLN A 73 -9.31 2.26 10.98
C GLN A 73 -10.68 2.43 10.35
N GLY A 74 -11.71 1.98 11.04
CA GLY A 74 -13.09 2.17 10.64
C GLY A 74 -13.50 1.38 9.41
N TYR A 75 -12.82 0.28 9.14
CA TYR A 75 -13.02 -0.48 7.91
C TYR A 75 -14.44 -0.99 7.72
N LYS A 76 -15.08 -1.44 8.81
CA LYS A 76 -16.45 -1.98 8.79
C LYS A 76 -17.52 -0.90 8.86
N GLU A 77 -17.23 0.23 9.51
CA GLU A 77 -18.18 1.29 9.79
C GLU A 77 -18.37 2.28 8.63
N ARG A 78 -17.50 2.28 7.66
CA ARG A 78 -17.63 3.15 6.50
C ARG A 78 -18.76 2.67 5.61
N LYS A 79 -19.73 3.55 5.38
CA LYS A 79 -21.01 3.20 4.73
C LYS A 79 -21.12 3.59 3.25
N ASP A 80 -20.21 4.37 2.72
CA ASP A 80 -20.27 4.80 1.34
C ASP A 80 -19.67 3.75 0.40
N SER A 81 -20.13 3.76 -0.84
CA SER A 81 -19.68 2.83 -1.87
C SER A 81 -18.18 2.92 -2.16
N GLU A 82 -17.54 4.01 -1.69
CA GLU A 82 -16.11 4.24 -1.79
C GLU A 82 -15.32 3.56 -0.67
N CYS A 83 -16.00 2.94 0.28
CA CYS A 83 -15.38 2.22 1.39
C CYS A 83 -14.90 0.83 1.03
N LYS A 84 -14.87 0.51 -0.24
CA LYS A 84 -14.13 -0.63 -0.71
C LYS A 84 -12.66 -0.32 -0.55
N PHE A 85 -12.07 -0.95 0.43
CA PHE A 85 -10.68 -0.77 0.70
C PHE A 85 -9.85 -1.36 -0.44
N PHE A 86 -9.04 -0.51 -1.07
CA PHE A 86 -8.15 -0.92 -2.13
C PHE A 86 -6.83 -1.36 -1.53
N VAL A 87 -6.74 -2.62 -1.17
CA VAL A 87 -5.44 -3.22 -0.88
C VAL A 87 -4.99 -3.93 -2.14
N ARG A 88 -3.85 -3.53 -2.68
CA ARG A 88 -3.23 -4.25 -3.78
C ARG A 88 -2.48 -5.45 -3.21
N ILE A 89 -3.14 -6.57 -3.23
CA ILE A 89 -2.60 -7.84 -2.77
C ILE A 89 -2.61 -8.84 -3.91
N PHE A 90 -1.72 -9.80 -3.83
CA PHE A 90 -1.52 -10.77 -4.89
C PHE A 90 -1.51 -12.18 -4.32
N ASP A 91 -2.03 -13.12 -5.09
CA ASP A 91 -2.02 -14.53 -4.70
C ASP A 91 -0.63 -15.15 -4.84
N THR A 92 0.18 -14.66 -5.78
CA THR A 92 1.50 -15.21 -6.03
C THR A 92 2.60 -14.18 -5.81
N GLU A 93 3.77 -14.64 -5.43
CA GLU A 93 4.96 -13.81 -5.29
C GLU A 93 5.36 -13.16 -6.61
N GLU A 94 5.25 -13.92 -7.72
CA GLU A 94 5.63 -13.46 -9.05
C GLU A 94 4.84 -12.22 -9.47
N GLU A 95 3.52 -12.25 -9.33
CA GLU A 95 2.67 -11.11 -9.63
C GLU A 95 3.04 -9.89 -8.79
N CYS A 96 3.31 -10.09 -7.51
CA CYS A 96 3.70 -9.03 -6.61
C CYS A 96 5.05 -8.42 -7.00
N LYS A 97 6.02 -9.25 -7.38
CA LYS A 97 7.33 -8.80 -7.87
C LYS A 97 7.21 -7.97 -9.14
N GLU A 98 6.41 -8.43 -10.09
CA GLU A 98 6.18 -7.68 -11.34
C GLU A 98 5.59 -6.31 -11.05
N TYR A 99 4.58 -6.26 -10.19
CA TYR A 99 3.97 -5.01 -9.77
C TYR A 99 4.97 -4.10 -9.07
N TYR A 100 5.75 -4.64 -8.13
CA TYR A 100 6.77 -3.90 -7.40
C TYR A 100 7.81 -3.30 -8.35
N ASN A 101 8.32 -4.08 -9.27
CA ASN A 101 9.31 -3.61 -10.24
C ASN A 101 8.75 -2.52 -11.14
N ALA A 102 7.51 -2.67 -11.60
CA ALA A 102 6.84 -1.64 -12.39
C ALA A 102 6.68 -0.33 -11.60
N GLN A 103 6.36 -0.40 -10.32
CA GLN A 103 6.27 0.78 -9.47
C GLN A 103 7.64 1.45 -9.26
N ILE A 104 8.70 0.67 -9.10
CA ILE A 104 10.07 1.21 -8.99
C ILE A 104 10.44 1.95 -10.28
N HIS A 105 10.25 1.33 -11.44
CA HIS A 105 10.55 1.97 -12.73
C HIS A 105 9.75 3.25 -12.94
N ASN A 106 8.48 3.22 -12.63
CA ASN A 106 7.62 4.40 -12.73
C ASN A 106 8.11 5.54 -11.81
N THR A 107 8.53 5.20 -10.60
CA THR A 107 9.06 6.19 -9.65
C THR A 107 10.37 6.79 -10.15
N VAL A 108 11.27 5.96 -10.69
CA VAL A 108 12.52 6.42 -11.30
C VAL A 108 12.25 7.39 -12.45
N ASP A 109 11.33 7.05 -13.35
CA ASP A 109 10.99 7.89 -14.49
C ASP A 109 10.43 9.24 -14.05
N ARG A 110 9.56 9.26 -13.05
CA ARG A 110 9.01 10.49 -12.48
C ARG A 110 10.10 11.38 -11.87
N LEU A 111 11.03 10.78 -11.16
CA LEU A 111 12.15 11.49 -10.55
C LEU A 111 13.05 12.10 -11.60
N GLN A 112 13.40 11.34 -12.63
CA GLN A 112 14.23 11.84 -13.74
C GLN A 112 13.56 13.02 -14.42
N HIS A 113 12.27 12.91 -14.75
CA HIS A 113 11.50 14.00 -15.36
C HIS A 113 11.48 15.24 -14.48
N PHE A 114 11.24 15.06 -13.18
CA PHE A 114 11.20 16.17 -12.22
C PHE A 114 12.55 16.89 -12.12
N TYR A 115 13.66 16.16 -12.09
CA TYR A 115 15.00 16.76 -12.07
C TYR A 115 15.32 17.50 -13.34
N GLU A 116 14.96 16.94 -14.48
CA GLU A 116 15.18 17.59 -15.78
C GLU A 116 14.45 18.93 -15.86
N GLU A 117 13.21 18.99 -15.41
CA GLU A 117 12.42 20.23 -15.38
C GLU A 117 13.04 21.26 -14.44
N LYS A 118 13.51 20.84 -13.27
CA LYS A 118 14.20 21.74 -12.34
C LYS A 118 15.50 22.29 -12.91
N LEU A 119 16.29 21.44 -13.56
CA LEU A 119 17.52 21.87 -14.22
C LEU A 119 17.24 22.88 -15.32
N LYS A 120 16.24 22.67 -16.14
CA LYS A 120 15.80 23.63 -17.16
C LYS A 120 15.44 24.96 -16.54
N TYR A 121 14.65 24.95 -15.47
CA TYR A 121 14.24 26.17 -14.80
C TYR A 121 15.44 26.96 -14.28
N ILE A 122 16.37 26.31 -13.61
CA ILE A 122 17.57 26.95 -13.08
C ILE A 122 18.44 27.49 -14.22
N LYS A 123 18.66 26.71 -15.27
CA LYS A 123 19.44 27.12 -16.44
C LYS A 123 18.81 28.32 -17.18
N SER A 124 17.49 28.43 -17.16
CA SER A 124 16.80 29.56 -17.75
C SER A 124 17.09 30.89 -17.05
N LYS A 125 17.68 30.86 -15.87
CA LYS A 125 18.09 32.06 -15.12
C LYS A 125 19.52 32.51 -15.42
N LEU A 126 20.24 31.82 -16.30
CA LEU A 126 21.54 32.27 -16.75
C LEU A 126 21.43 33.62 -17.50
N ILE A 127 22.37 34.49 -17.24
CA ILE A 127 22.45 35.80 -17.89
C ILE A 127 23.36 35.72 -19.11
#